data_d74c39b49deb2619cabe9c529b1a1db1
#
_entry.id   d74c39b49deb2619cabe9c529b1a1db1
#
_cell.length_a   1.000
_cell.length_b   1.000
_cell.length_c   1.000
_cell.angle_alpha   90.00
_cell.angle_beta   90.00
_cell.angle_gamma   90.00
#
_symmetry.space_group_name_H-M   'P 1'
#
loop_
_entity.id
_entity.type
_entity.pdbx_description
1 polymer ?
#
loop_
_entity_poly.entity_id
_entity_poly.type
_entity_poly.pdbx_seq_one_letter_code
_entity_poly.pdbx_strand_id
1 'polypeptide(L)'
;DCKEAYDLMIKYVSKAERAVKKLKIKKIKQIKKFSTKFNPHEIAPIIRGLLSQNKDQKFVINYRLNKHLQYFMNGKNVKIYSNKGAATPDHVIRVKPFPLIITPKKNSTIEEFKKTAEKAFANYRKKYIQYFNVNHRKSKDKKIMLDTSPRVILVQNVGMFSVGKDLNAAKIAGDLTETNARVISSVEETSTYKFIPEKD
;
A
#
# COMPACT_ATOMS: atom_id res chain seq x y z
N ASP A 1 36.81 9.56 8.32
CA ASP A 1 36.20 10.70 8.97
C ASP A 1 34.77 10.91 8.41
N CYS A 2 33.93 11.74 9.06
CA CYS A 2 32.54 11.95 8.64
C CYS A 2 32.42 12.55 7.23
N LYS A 3 33.32 13.44 6.85
CA LYS A 3 33.35 14.05 5.52
C LYS A 3 33.65 13.02 4.46
N GLU A 4 34.66 12.22 4.70
CA GLU A 4 35.10 11.16 3.79
C GLU A 4 33.99 10.10 3.58
N ALA A 5 33.30 9.71 4.66
CA ALA A 5 32.14 8.81 4.59
C ALA A 5 30.98 9.42 3.78
N TYR A 6 30.70 10.73 3.98
CA TYR A 6 29.69 11.46 3.23
C TYR A 6 30.04 11.53 1.73
N ASP A 7 31.28 11.90 1.39
CA ASP A 7 31.73 12.00 0.01
C ASP A 7 31.69 10.64 -0.70
N LEU A 8 32.04 9.57 0.01
CA LEU A 8 31.93 8.20 -0.49
C LEU A 8 30.47 7.81 -0.77
N MET A 9 29.56 8.13 0.14
CA MET A 9 28.12 7.91 -0.03
C MET A 9 27.58 8.64 -1.28
N ILE A 10 27.87 9.94 -1.41
CA ILE A 10 27.46 10.74 -2.58
C ILE A 10 28.02 10.15 -3.88
N LYS A 11 29.29 9.70 -3.89
CA LYS A 11 29.91 9.06 -5.05
C LYS A 11 29.15 7.80 -5.49
N TYR A 12 28.78 6.92 -4.54
CA TYR A 12 28.05 5.69 -4.86
C TYR A 12 26.61 5.95 -5.25
N VAL A 13 25.90 6.86 -4.58
CA VAL A 13 24.54 7.27 -4.96
C VAL A 13 24.53 7.83 -6.38
N SER A 14 25.44 8.74 -6.70
CA SER A 14 25.58 9.32 -8.06
C SER A 14 25.93 8.27 -9.12
N LYS A 15 26.73 7.26 -8.76
CA LYS A 15 27.05 6.13 -9.66
C LYS A 15 25.80 5.27 -9.91
N ALA A 16 25.05 4.96 -8.87
CA ALA A 16 23.79 4.21 -8.95
C ALA A 16 22.74 4.96 -9.79
N GLU A 17 22.56 6.26 -9.55
CA GLU A 17 21.65 7.10 -10.33
C GLU A 17 21.99 7.09 -11.83
N ARG A 18 23.25 7.26 -12.17
CA ARG A 18 23.73 7.18 -13.56
C ARG A 18 23.48 5.81 -14.19
N ALA A 19 23.62 4.73 -13.43
CA ALA A 19 23.32 3.39 -13.90
C ALA A 19 21.82 3.20 -14.16
N VAL A 20 20.95 3.64 -13.22
CA VAL A 20 19.49 3.57 -13.36
C VAL A 20 19.00 4.39 -14.56
N LYS A 21 19.54 5.60 -14.79
CA LYS A 21 19.18 6.45 -15.97
C LYS A 21 19.45 5.78 -17.31
N LYS A 22 20.33 4.77 -17.38
CA LYS A 22 20.61 4.00 -18.61
C LYS A 22 19.65 2.86 -18.85
N LEU A 23 18.80 2.51 -17.87
CA LEU A 23 17.86 1.40 -18.01
C LEU A 23 16.72 1.75 -18.96
N LYS A 24 16.30 0.77 -19.74
CA LYS A 24 15.13 0.93 -20.62
C LYS A 24 13.85 0.92 -19.80
N ILE A 25 13.12 2.04 -19.81
CA ILE A 25 11.86 2.20 -19.10
C ILE A 25 10.71 1.56 -19.88
N LYS A 26 9.95 0.70 -19.21
CA LYS A 26 8.72 0.08 -19.73
C LYS A 26 7.56 0.43 -18.81
N LYS A 27 6.68 1.32 -19.23
CA LYS A 27 5.53 1.78 -18.44
C LYS A 27 4.67 0.60 -17.96
N ILE A 28 4.21 0.70 -16.71
CA ILE A 28 3.27 -0.26 -16.13
C ILE A 28 1.97 -0.26 -16.93
N LYS A 29 1.53 -1.41 -17.39
CA LYS A 29 0.25 -1.56 -18.08
C LYS A 29 -0.89 -1.15 -17.13
N GLN A 30 -1.72 -0.21 -17.55
CA GLN A 30 -2.83 0.32 -16.77
C GLN A 30 -4.13 -0.44 -17.06
N ILE A 31 -5.03 -0.51 -16.07
CA ILE A 31 -6.44 -0.85 -16.31
C ILE A 31 -7.11 0.29 -17.08
N LYS A 32 -8.20 0.00 -17.79
CA LYS A 32 -9.00 1.06 -18.42
C LYS A 32 -9.56 1.99 -17.34
N LYS A 33 -9.41 3.29 -17.55
CA LYS A 33 -10.11 4.29 -16.73
C LYS A 33 -11.60 4.16 -16.92
N PHE A 34 -12.35 4.23 -15.83
CA PHE A 34 -13.80 4.27 -15.85
C PHE A 34 -14.30 5.17 -14.70
N SER A 35 -15.49 5.69 -14.85
CA SER A 35 -16.18 6.42 -13.79
C SER A 35 -16.97 5.47 -12.91
N THR A 36 -17.07 5.80 -11.63
CA THR A 36 -18.00 5.21 -10.66
C THR A 36 -19.19 6.15 -10.49
N LYS A 37 -20.32 5.66 -9.99
CA LYS A 37 -21.48 6.47 -9.63
C LYS A 37 -21.41 7.07 -8.23
N PHE A 38 -20.23 7.03 -7.62
CA PHE A 38 -19.94 7.57 -6.29
C PHE A 38 -18.61 8.30 -6.29
N ASN A 39 -18.45 9.17 -5.32
CA ASN A 39 -17.22 9.91 -5.07
C ASN A 39 -16.54 9.45 -3.75
N PRO A 40 -15.30 9.89 -3.47
CA PRO A 40 -14.57 9.44 -2.28
C PRO A 40 -15.28 9.73 -0.96
N HIS A 41 -16.02 10.84 -0.84
CA HIS A 41 -16.66 11.19 0.43
C HIS A 41 -17.87 10.29 0.74
N GLU A 42 -18.54 9.77 -0.28
CA GLU A 42 -19.68 8.86 -0.10
C GLU A 42 -19.26 7.48 0.35
N ILE A 43 -18.07 7.01 -0.08
CA ILE A 43 -17.55 5.71 0.32
C ILE A 43 -16.68 5.75 1.60
N ALA A 44 -16.20 6.92 2.01
CA ALA A 44 -15.40 7.08 3.22
C ALA A 44 -16.10 6.58 4.49
N PRO A 45 -17.40 6.88 4.75
CA PRO A 45 -18.13 6.32 5.88
C PRO A 45 -18.24 4.79 5.84
N ILE A 46 -18.41 4.20 4.65
CA ILE A 46 -18.47 2.74 4.47
C ILE A 46 -17.13 2.12 4.87
N ILE A 47 -16.03 2.67 4.34
CA ILE A 47 -14.67 2.21 4.66
C ILE A 47 -14.41 2.32 6.16
N ARG A 48 -14.77 3.44 6.78
CA ARG A 48 -14.61 3.67 8.22
C ARG A 48 -15.43 2.69 9.05
N GLY A 49 -16.67 2.40 8.66
CA GLY A 49 -17.51 1.40 9.31
C GLY A 49 -16.91 -0.01 9.25
N LEU A 50 -16.32 -0.40 8.10
CA LEU A 50 -15.66 -1.70 7.94
C LEU A 50 -14.35 -1.82 8.74
N LEU A 51 -13.64 -0.72 8.97
CA LEU A 51 -12.47 -0.67 9.84
C LEU A 51 -12.85 -0.86 11.31
N SER A 52 -13.94 -0.26 11.74
CA SER A 52 -14.39 -0.17 13.15
C SER A 52 -15.32 -1.34 13.57
N GLN A 53 -15.30 -2.47 12.87
CA GLN A 53 -16.13 -3.64 13.25
C GLN A 53 -15.78 -4.23 14.63
N ASN A 54 -14.54 -4.06 15.11
CA ASN A 54 -14.21 -4.29 16.50
C ASN A 54 -14.53 -3.01 17.29
N LYS A 55 -15.55 -3.06 18.16
CA LYS A 55 -16.13 -1.92 18.88
C LYS A 55 -15.11 -1.05 19.65
N ASP A 56 -13.95 -1.62 20.01
CA ASP A 56 -12.93 -0.96 20.82
C ASP A 56 -11.90 -0.14 20.02
N GLN A 57 -11.92 -0.21 18.69
CA GLN A 57 -10.95 0.49 17.86
C GLN A 57 -11.61 1.54 16.96
N LYS A 58 -11.35 2.80 17.26
CA LYS A 58 -11.74 3.94 16.42
C LYS A 58 -10.58 4.27 15.49
N PHE A 59 -10.86 4.34 14.19
CA PHE A 59 -9.88 4.74 13.18
C PHE A 59 -10.24 6.07 12.53
N VAL A 60 -9.20 6.85 12.25
CA VAL A 60 -9.24 8.02 11.37
C VAL A 60 -8.75 7.59 10.00
N ILE A 61 -9.41 8.08 8.96
CA ILE A 61 -9.00 7.88 7.57
C ILE A 61 -8.61 9.20 6.94
N ASN A 62 -7.58 9.17 6.09
CA ASN A 62 -7.13 10.31 5.30
C ASN A 62 -7.14 9.91 3.82
N TYR A 63 -7.84 10.70 3.00
CA TYR A 63 -7.95 10.46 1.56
C TYR A 63 -6.86 11.19 0.79
N ARG A 64 -6.30 10.51 -0.21
CA ARG A 64 -5.32 11.09 -1.13
C ARG A 64 -5.52 10.58 -2.56
N LEU A 65 -5.28 11.48 -3.50
CA LEU A 65 -5.19 11.16 -4.92
C LEU A 65 -4.21 12.11 -5.58
N ASN A 66 -3.20 11.54 -6.23
CA ASN A 66 -2.29 12.26 -7.11
C ASN A 66 -1.90 11.38 -8.30
N LYS A 67 -1.20 11.94 -9.27
CA LYS A 67 -0.82 11.24 -10.51
C LYS A 67 0.00 9.96 -10.26
N HIS A 68 0.91 9.98 -9.29
CA HIS A 68 1.76 8.83 -8.95
C HIS A 68 0.96 7.71 -8.28
N LEU A 69 0.12 8.05 -7.31
CA LEU A 69 -0.78 7.09 -6.67
C LEU A 69 -1.76 6.48 -7.68
N GLN A 70 -2.35 7.31 -8.55
CA GLN A 70 -3.25 6.83 -9.59
C GLN A 70 -2.55 5.87 -10.55
N TYR A 71 -1.33 6.20 -10.96
CA TYR A 71 -0.50 5.34 -11.80
C TYR A 71 -0.19 4.01 -11.14
N PHE A 72 0.22 4.03 -9.87
CA PHE A 72 0.52 2.84 -9.09
C PHE A 72 -0.71 1.94 -8.91
N MET A 73 -1.81 2.49 -8.36
CA MET A 73 -2.98 1.69 -7.99
C MET A 73 -3.81 1.20 -9.19
N ASN A 74 -3.73 1.87 -10.35
CA ASN A 74 -4.43 1.45 -11.57
C ASN A 74 -3.60 0.53 -12.46
N GLY A 75 -2.41 0.13 -12.05
CA GLY A 75 -1.65 -0.90 -12.76
C GLY A 75 -2.38 -2.24 -12.77
N LYS A 76 -2.36 -2.95 -13.92
CA LYS A 76 -3.03 -4.26 -14.06
C LYS A 76 -2.55 -5.28 -13.02
N ASN A 77 -1.27 -5.22 -12.67
CA ASN A 77 -0.63 -6.15 -11.74
C ASN A 77 -0.47 -5.58 -10.33
N VAL A 78 -1.23 -4.54 -9.95
CA VAL A 78 -1.12 -3.92 -8.63
C VAL A 78 -1.24 -4.93 -7.48
N LYS A 79 -2.10 -5.93 -7.61
CA LYS A 79 -2.25 -7.01 -6.61
C LYS A 79 -1.00 -7.87 -6.46
N ILE A 80 -0.12 -7.90 -7.46
CA ILE A 80 1.13 -8.66 -7.42
C ILE A 80 2.21 -7.80 -6.77
N TYR A 81 2.57 -6.67 -7.38
CA TYR A 81 3.71 -5.89 -6.91
C TYR A 81 3.49 -5.17 -5.58
N SER A 82 2.25 -4.77 -5.25
CA SER A 82 1.95 -4.14 -3.95
C SER A 82 1.90 -5.13 -2.78
N ASN A 83 1.83 -6.42 -3.05
CA ASN A 83 1.82 -7.48 -2.04
C ASN A 83 3.22 -8.06 -1.76
N LYS A 84 4.25 -7.57 -2.42
CA LYS A 84 5.63 -8.03 -2.21
C LYS A 84 6.31 -7.42 -0.99
N GLY A 85 5.66 -6.50 -0.31
CA GLY A 85 6.19 -5.81 0.86
C GLY A 85 6.48 -4.33 0.61
N ALA A 86 6.85 -3.61 1.66
CA ALA A 86 7.21 -2.21 1.61
C ALA A 86 8.66 -2.01 1.15
N ALA A 87 9.00 -0.81 0.67
CA ALA A 87 10.34 -0.49 0.17
C ALA A 87 11.42 -0.55 1.26
N THR A 88 11.06 -0.35 2.51
CA THR A 88 11.96 -0.48 3.67
C THR A 88 11.24 -1.20 4.82
N PRO A 89 11.97 -1.89 5.73
CA PRO A 89 11.39 -2.51 6.92
C PRO A 89 10.60 -1.54 7.79
N ASP A 90 11.11 -0.32 7.97
CA ASP A 90 10.47 0.72 8.82
C ASP A 90 9.06 1.11 8.32
N HIS A 91 8.83 1.04 7.02
CA HIS A 91 7.52 1.31 6.45
C HIS A 91 6.48 0.28 6.91
N VAL A 92 6.86 -1.00 7.08
CA VAL A 92 5.96 -2.09 7.49
C VAL A 92 5.33 -1.81 8.85
N ILE A 93 6.06 -1.18 9.77
CA ILE A 93 5.56 -0.79 11.11
C ILE A 93 4.31 0.08 11.01
N ARG A 94 4.26 0.97 10.01
CA ARG A 94 3.18 1.96 9.83
C ARG A 94 2.11 1.54 8.84
N VAL A 95 2.49 0.86 7.74
CA VAL A 95 1.57 0.56 6.63
C VAL A 95 1.16 -0.91 6.55
N LYS A 96 1.74 -1.77 7.41
CA LYS A 96 1.63 -3.24 7.34
C LYS A 96 2.26 -3.81 6.05
N PRO A 97 2.41 -5.14 5.91
CA PRO A 97 3.16 -5.72 4.79
C PRO A 97 2.50 -5.55 3.42
N PHE A 98 1.20 -5.31 3.38
CA PHE A 98 0.48 -5.13 2.11
C PHE A 98 -0.77 -4.24 2.28
N PRO A 99 -1.19 -3.51 1.23
CA PRO A 99 -2.43 -2.74 1.23
C PRO A 99 -3.65 -3.63 0.99
N LEU A 100 -4.82 -3.13 1.38
CA LEU A 100 -6.10 -3.64 0.88
C LEU A 100 -6.39 -3.01 -0.49
N ILE A 101 -6.73 -3.82 -1.49
CA ILE A 101 -7.08 -3.34 -2.82
C ILE A 101 -8.55 -3.64 -3.08
N ILE A 102 -9.31 -2.59 -3.41
CA ILE A 102 -10.70 -2.68 -3.85
C ILE A 102 -10.76 -2.28 -5.31
N THR A 103 -11.36 -3.14 -6.13
CA THR A 103 -11.56 -2.89 -7.57
C THR A 103 -13.06 -2.75 -7.82
N PRO A 104 -13.61 -1.53 -7.84
CA PRO A 104 -15.01 -1.31 -8.18
C PRO A 104 -15.29 -1.72 -9.63
N LYS A 105 -16.53 -2.05 -9.94
CA LYS A 105 -16.97 -2.22 -11.33
C LYS A 105 -17.24 -0.85 -11.97
N LYS A 106 -17.20 -0.79 -13.30
CA LYS A 106 -17.64 0.40 -14.05
C LYS A 106 -19.10 0.70 -13.70
N ASN A 107 -19.40 1.96 -13.45
CA ASN A 107 -20.74 2.44 -13.09
C ASN A 107 -21.37 1.79 -11.85
N SER A 108 -20.56 1.16 -10.97
CA SER A 108 -21.10 0.58 -9.74
C SER A 108 -21.74 1.64 -8.83
N THR A 109 -22.83 1.24 -8.18
CA THR A 109 -23.53 2.03 -7.16
C THR A 109 -22.78 1.95 -5.83
N ILE A 110 -23.24 2.75 -4.85
CA ILE A 110 -22.70 2.72 -3.47
C ILE A 110 -22.95 1.36 -2.82
N GLU A 111 -24.11 0.75 -3.03
CA GLU A 111 -24.48 -0.56 -2.49
C GLU A 111 -23.60 -1.67 -3.07
N GLU A 112 -23.33 -1.63 -4.37
CA GLU A 112 -22.43 -2.57 -5.02
C GLU A 112 -20.98 -2.38 -4.54
N PHE A 113 -20.56 -1.13 -4.33
CA PHE A 113 -19.27 -0.83 -3.72
C PHE A 113 -19.20 -1.41 -2.30
N LYS A 114 -20.22 -1.20 -1.47
CA LYS A 114 -20.29 -1.72 -0.10
C LYS A 114 -20.08 -3.24 -0.07
N LYS A 115 -20.83 -4.00 -0.89
CA LYS A 115 -20.68 -5.46 -1.01
C LYS A 115 -19.26 -5.87 -1.44
N THR A 116 -18.69 -5.14 -2.40
CA THR A 116 -17.32 -5.39 -2.88
C THR A 116 -16.28 -5.11 -1.79
N ALA A 117 -16.46 -4.03 -1.05
CA ALA A 117 -15.57 -3.63 0.06
C ALA A 117 -15.65 -4.64 1.21
N GLU A 118 -16.84 -5.06 1.64
CA GLU A 118 -17.06 -6.08 2.68
C GLU A 118 -16.29 -7.37 2.37
N LYS A 119 -16.42 -7.87 1.14
CA LYS A 119 -15.69 -9.07 0.68
C LYS A 119 -14.17 -8.84 0.68
N ALA A 120 -13.72 -7.67 0.23
CA ALA A 120 -12.30 -7.33 0.19
C ALA A 120 -11.69 -7.23 1.60
N PHE A 121 -12.41 -6.61 2.55
CA PHE A 121 -11.99 -6.53 3.96
C PHE A 121 -11.93 -7.92 4.62
N ALA A 122 -12.94 -8.78 4.39
CA ALA A 122 -12.94 -10.13 4.92
C ALA A 122 -11.74 -10.95 4.41
N ASN A 123 -11.43 -10.85 3.11
CA ASN A 123 -10.29 -11.53 2.51
C ASN A 123 -8.95 -10.97 3.03
N TYR A 124 -8.84 -9.65 3.22
CA TYR A 124 -7.66 -9.03 3.80
C TYR A 124 -7.38 -9.54 5.21
N ARG A 125 -8.39 -9.60 6.08
CA ARG A 125 -8.26 -10.10 7.44
C ARG A 125 -7.76 -11.55 7.47
N LYS A 126 -8.36 -12.43 6.65
CA LYS A 126 -7.92 -13.83 6.52
C LYS A 126 -6.46 -13.89 6.08
N LYS A 127 -6.08 -13.13 5.05
CA LYS A 127 -4.72 -13.07 4.54
C LYS A 127 -3.73 -12.57 5.59
N TYR A 128 -4.08 -11.53 6.35
CA TYR A 128 -3.21 -10.97 7.39
C TYR A 128 -3.01 -11.94 8.54
N ILE A 129 -4.06 -12.63 9.00
CA ILE A 129 -3.97 -13.68 10.02
C ILE A 129 -3.07 -14.83 9.54
N GLN A 130 -3.23 -15.27 8.30
CA GLN A 130 -2.40 -16.31 7.70
C GLN A 130 -0.93 -15.88 7.62
N TYR A 131 -0.66 -14.66 7.14
CA TYR A 131 0.68 -14.08 7.10
C TYR A 131 1.32 -14.08 8.48
N PHE A 132 0.61 -13.58 9.50
CA PHE A 132 1.12 -13.57 10.86
C PHE A 132 1.42 -14.98 11.36
N ASN A 133 0.48 -15.91 11.25
CA ASN A 133 0.64 -17.28 11.77
C ASN A 133 1.81 -18.03 11.11
N VAL A 134 1.99 -17.87 9.79
CA VAL A 134 3.09 -18.51 9.05
C VAL A 134 4.45 -17.98 9.52
N ASN A 135 4.57 -16.66 9.69
CA ASN A 135 5.85 -16.04 10.06
C ASN A 135 6.12 -16.16 11.57
N HIS A 136 5.09 -16.11 12.42
CA HIS A 136 5.22 -16.32 13.86
C HIS A 136 5.76 -17.73 14.20
N ARG A 137 5.31 -18.77 13.46
CA ARG A 137 5.84 -20.14 13.64
C ARG A 137 7.33 -20.28 13.31
N LYS A 138 7.85 -19.40 12.45
CA LYS A 138 9.27 -19.40 12.06
C LYS A 138 10.14 -18.53 12.98
N SER A 139 9.52 -17.65 13.76
CA SER A 139 10.22 -16.74 14.67
C SER A 139 10.59 -17.45 15.97
N LYS A 140 11.80 -17.20 16.49
CA LYS A 140 12.21 -17.62 17.82
C LYS A 140 11.53 -16.82 18.93
N ASP A 141 11.16 -15.58 18.63
CA ASP A 141 10.51 -14.68 19.57
C ASP A 141 8.99 -14.82 19.53
N LYS A 142 8.35 -14.74 20.68
CA LYS A 142 6.90 -14.62 20.77
C LYS A 142 6.47 -13.23 20.30
N LYS A 143 5.76 -13.16 19.18
CA LYS A 143 5.19 -11.93 18.63
C LYS A 143 3.70 -11.85 18.93
N ILE A 144 3.21 -10.65 19.16
CA ILE A 144 1.77 -10.38 19.36
C ILE A 144 1.22 -9.83 18.03
N MET A 145 0.13 -10.46 17.56
CA MET A 145 -0.54 -10.00 16.34
C MET A 145 -1.20 -8.64 16.57
N LEU A 146 -0.94 -7.69 15.69
CA LEU A 146 -1.68 -6.42 15.65
C LEU A 146 -3.13 -6.66 15.21
N ASP A 147 -3.98 -5.66 15.38
CA ASP A 147 -5.34 -5.70 14.82
C ASP A 147 -5.34 -6.09 13.32
N THR A 148 -6.42 -6.68 12.85
CA THR A 148 -6.50 -7.19 11.47
C THR A 148 -6.94 -6.15 10.44
N SER A 149 -7.08 -4.87 10.83
CA SER A 149 -7.51 -3.79 9.93
C SER A 149 -6.37 -3.32 9.03
N PRO A 150 -6.62 -3.05 7.74
CA PRO A 150 -5.61 -2.48 6.84
C PRO A 150 -5.23 -1.06 7.27
N ARG A 151 -3.98 -0.67 7.01
CA ARG A 151 -3.50 0.71 7.19
C ARG A 151 -3.55 1.51 5.90
N VAL A 152 -3.64 0.82 4.79
CA VAL A 152 -3.70 1.40 3.45
C VAL A 152 -4.77 0.69 2.63
N ILE A 153 -5.67 1.47 2.03
CA ILE A 153 -6.75 0.97 1.19
C ILE A 153 -6.67 1.69 -0.16
N LEU A 154 -6.38 0.94 -1.21
CA LEU A 154 -6.32 1.42 -2.58
C LEU A 154 -7.64 1.09 -3.28
N VAL A 155 -8.41 2.10 -3.63
CA VAL A 155 -9.65 1.95 -4.42
C VAL A 155 -9.35 2.35 -5.86
N GLN A 156 -9.21 1.36 -6.75
CA GLN A 156 -8.84 1.60 -8.15
C GLN A 156 -9.82 2.57 -8.83
N ASN A 157 -9.28 3.50 -9.61
CA ASN A 157 -10.00 4.62 -10.25
C ASN A 157 -10.61 5.66 -9.30
N VAL A 158 -10.47 5.51 -7.98
CA VAL A 158 -11.02 6.45 -6.98
C VAL A 158 -9.92 7.15 -6.21
N GLY A 159 -9.08 6.40 -5.50
CA GLY A 159 -7.99 6.97 -4.69
C GLY A 159 -7.53 6.06 -3.57
N MET A 160 -6.70 6.61 -2.71
CA MET A 160 -6.14 5.94 -1.54
C MET A 160 -6.76 6.48 -0.25
N PHE A 161 -7.11 5.58 0.66
CA PHE A 161 -7.44 5.89 2.04
C PHE A 161 -6.34 5.32 2.94
N SER A 162 -5.64 6.17 3.65
CA SER A 162 -4.69 5.78 4.70
C SER A 162 -5.36 5.85 6.08
N VAL A 163 -4.96 4.96 6.98
CA VAL A 163 -5.68 4.65 8.22
C VAL A 163 -4.73 4.77 9.41
N GLY A 164 -5.17 5.46 10.45
CA GLY A 164 -4.43 5.60 11.70
C GLY A 164 -5.35 5.66 12.93
N LYS A 165 -4.78 5.55 14.12
CA LYS A 165 -5.50 5.78 15.38
C LYS A 165 -5.90 7.26 15.56
N ASP A 166 -5.17 8.14 14.91
CA ASP A 166 -5.38 9.57 14.85
C ASP A 166 -5.03 10.10 13.45
N LEU A 167 -5.27 11.39 13.21
CA LEU A 167 -5.03 12.03 11.92
C LEU A 167 -3.54 12.02 11.55
N ASN A 168 -2.64 12.21 12.51
CA ASN A 168 -1.21 12.22 12.26
C ASN A 168 -0.71 10.85 11.81
N ALA A 169 -1.12 9.78 12.51
CA ALA A 169 -0.81 8.40 12.11
C ALA A 169 -1.36 8.05 10.72
N ALA A 170 -2.59 8.51 10.40
CA ALA A 170 -3.17 8.32 9.07
C ALA A 170 -2.38 9.08 7.99
N LYS A 171 -1.95 10.32 8.25
CA LYS A 171 -1.10 11.10 7.33
C LYS A 171 0.25 10.42 7.09
N ILE A 172 0.93 9.98 8.16
CA ILE A 172 2.22 9.25 8.06
C ILE A 172 2.07 7.99 7.19
N ALA A 173 1.02 7.18 7.43
CA ALA A 173 0.76 6.02 6.61
C ALA A 173 0.54 6.38 5.12
N GLY A 174 -0.09 7.53 4.87
CA GLY A 174 -0.25 8.07 3.52
C GLY A 174 1.07 8.47 2.86
N ASP A 175 1.94 9.22 3.57
CA ASP A 175 3.25 9.67 3.07
C ASP A 175 4.15 8.48 2.73
N LEU A 176 4.22 7.50 3.62
CA LEU A 176 4.98 6.28 3.40
C LEU A 176 4.46 5.47 2.21
N THR A 177 3.13 5.42 2.05
CA THR A 177 2.51 4.72 0.89
C THR A 177 2.82 5.43 -0.42
N GLU A 178 2.82 6.74 -0.45
CA GLU A 178 3.22 7.50 -1.65
C GLU A 178 4.67 7.25 -2.02
N THR A 179 5.56 7.22 -1.03
CA THR A 179 6.97 6.87 -1.24
C THR A 179 7.13 5.45 -1.76
N ASN A 180 6.46 4.47 -1.14
CA ASN A 180 6.43 3.08 -1.62
C ASN A 180 5.90 2.98 -3.06
N ALA A 181 4.82 3.69 -3.37
CA ALA A 181 4.23 3.67 -4.71
C ALA A 181 5.20 4.18 -5.78
N ARG A 182 5.98 5.24 -5.48
CA ARG A 182 7.01 5.75 -6.38
C ARG A 182 8.15 4.75 -6.60
N VAL A 183 8.70 4.21 -5.50
CA VAL A 183 9.82 3.25 -5.56
C VAL A 183 9.40 2.00 -6.31
N ILE A 184 8.28 1.39 -5.93
CA ILE A 184 7.80 0.14 -6.56
C ILE A 184 7.49 0.37 -8.04
N SER A 185 6.82 1.50 -8.40
CA SER A 185 6.54 1.81 -9.80
C SER A 185 7.82 1.97 -10.63
N SER A 186 8.80 2.71 -10.12
CA SER A 186 10.09 2.89 -10.82
C SER A 186 10.83 1.58 -11.03
N VAL A 187 10.77 0.67 -10.06
CA VAL A 187 11.39 -0.65 -10.20
C VAL A 187 10.62 -1.53 -11.18
N GLU A 188 9.28 -1.57 -11.11
CA GLU A 188 8.44 -2.35 -12.04
C GLU A 188 8.51 -1.83 -13.49
N GLU A 189 8.90 -0.56 -13.70
CA GLU A 189 9.16 0.01 -15.03
C GLU A 189 10.51 -0.43 -15.63
N THR A 190 11.48 -0.80 -14.82
CA THR A 190 12.82 -1.17 -15.27
C THR A 190 13.14 -2.65 -15.11
N SER A 191 12.50 -3.29 -14.13
CA SER A 191 12.72 -4.71 -13.79
C SER A 191 11.51 -5.27 -13.03
N THR A 192 11.74 -6.16 -12.08
CA THR A 192 10.70 -6.70 -11.20
C THR A 192 11.02 -6.33 -9.76
N TYR A 193 10.10 -5.67 -9.07
CA TYR A 193 10.26 -5.34 -7.66
C TYR A 193 10.42 -6.61 -6.83
N LYS A 194 11.49 -6.64 -6.04
CA LYS A 194 11.81 -7.68 -5.05
C LYS A 194 11.98 -7.01 -3.70
N PHE A 195 11.66 -7.70 -2.65
CA PHE A 195 11.78 -7.23 -1.26
C PHE A 195 12.54 -8.27 -0.44
N ILE A 196 12.88 -7.90 0.80
CA ILE A 196 13.50 -8.81 1.76
C ILE A 196 12.52 -9.96 2.04
N PRO A 197 12.98 -11.21 2.16
CA PRO A 197 12.12 -12.34 2.50
C PRO A 197 11.31 -12.10 3.78
N GLU A 198 10.06 -12.55 3.80
CA GLU A 198 9.13 -12.31 4.93
C GLU A 198 9.61 -12.88 6.28
N LYS A 199 10.61 -13.77 6.25
CA LYS A 199 11.21 -14.36 7.44
C LYS A 199 12.24 -13.45 8.14
N ASP A 200 12.76 -12.45 7.42
CA ASP A 200 13.77 -11.50 7.87
C ASP A 200 13.11 -10.18 8.28
#